data_9c42d40fcd67249e9162710444199383
#
_entry.id   9c42d40fcd67249e9162710444199383
#
_cell.length_a   1.000
_cell.length_b   1.000
_cell.length_c   1.000
_cell.angle_alpha   90.00
_cell.angle_beta   90.00
_cell.angle_gamma   90.00
#
_symmetry.space_group_name_H-M   'P 1'
#
loop_
_entity.id
_entity.type
_entity.pdbx_description
1 polymer ?
#
loop_
_entity_poly.entity_id
_entity_poly.type
_entity_poly.pdbx_seq_one_letter_code
_entity_poly.pdbx_strand_id
1 'polypeptide(L)'
;MASVTSRETEIKLTNVARASLEELLLDYEDYLRTRGLRLWDKDSPESLFMRKASLRHDHSEWFLNLAHSRNDEVFANMAVCLIHQAAFLLKKQMNVLEERFLQEGGLRERMTRLRKQRRKSGSS
;
A
#
# COMPACT_ATOMS: atom_id res chain seq x y z
N MET A 1 -17.17 -12.67 8.22
CA MET A 1 -17.23 -11.67 7.13
C MET A 1 -17.27 -10.27 7.72
N ALA A 2 -16.42 -9.36 7.26
CA ALA A 2 -16.44 -7.97 7.75
C ALA A 2 -17.71 -7.25 7.28
N SER A 3 -18.29 -6.40 8.14
CA SER A 3 -19.41 -5.55 7.77
C SER A 3 -18.97 -4.48 6.77
N VAL A 4 -19.93 -3.82 6.10
CA VAL A 4 -19.63 -2.69 5.18
C VAL A 4 -18.90 -1.57 5.92
N THR A 5 -19.27 -1.30 7.19
CA THR A 5 -18.58 -0.32 8.04
C THR A 5 -17.12 -0.71 8.29
N SER A 6 -16.83 -2.00 8.50
CA SER A 6 -15.45 -2.51 8.61
C SER A 6 -14.67 -2.31 7.31
N ARG A 7 -15.30 -2.54 6.16
CA ARG A 7 -14.67 -2.29 4.86
C ARG A 7 -14.31 -0.82 4.66
N GLU A 8 -15.22 0.09 5.02
CA GLU A 8 -14.95 1.53 4.99
C GLU A 8 -13.75 1.90 5.87
N THR A 9 -13.69 1.33 7.08
CA THR A 9 -12.58 1.55 8.00
C THR A 9 -11.26 1.02 7.42
N GLU A 10 -11.26 -0.18 6.85
CA GLU A 10 -10.07 -0.75 6.20
C GLU A 10 -9.58 0.15 5.06
N ILE A 11 -10.48 0.66 4.22
CA ILE A 11 -10.15 1.57 3.13
C ILE A 11 -9.51 2.86 3.67
N LYS A 12 -10.11 3.45 4.70
CA LYS A 12 -9.59 4.68 5.32
C LYS A 12 -8.19 4.47 5.90
N LEU A 13 -8.00 3.37 6.64
CA LEU A 13 -6.70 3.05 7.25
C LEU A 13 -5.63 2.79 6.19
N THR A 14 -5.98 2.11 5.11
CA THR A 14 -5.06 1.85 4.00
C THR A 14 -4.66 3.16 3.30
N ASN A 15 -5.60 4.09 3.13
CA ASN A 15 -5.30 5.42 2.58
C ASN A 15 -4.38 6.23 3.49
N VAL A 16 -4.59 6.18 4.80
CA VAL A 16 -3.71 6.83 5.77
C VAL A 16 -2.29 6.25 5.68
N ALA A 17 -2.18 4.94 5.60
CA ALA A 17 -0.88 4.27 5.46
C ALA A 17 -0.16 4.70 4.17
N ARG A 18 -0.88 4.79 3.05
CA ARG A 18 -0.32 5.25 1.78
C ARG A 18 0.19 6.68 1.88
N ALA A 19 -0.60 7.58 2.47
CA ALA A 19 -0.20 8.97 2.66
C ALA A 19 1.05 9.09 3.53
N SER A 20 1.14 8.28 4.59
CA SER A 20 2.31 8.24 5.47
C SER A 20 3.56 7.77 4.73
N LEU A 21 3.45 6.77 3.86
CA LEU A 21 4.55 6.30 3.04
C LEU A 21 5.00 7.36 2.03
N GLU A 22 4.07 8.10 1.44
CA GLU A 22 4.39 9.20 0.51
C GLU A 22 5.17 10.31 1.23
N GLU A 23 4.77 10.68 2.44
CA GLU A 23 5.51 11.65 3.25
C GLU A 23 6.90 11.15 3.60
N LEU A 24 7.01 9.90 3.99
CA LEU A 24 8.30 9.29 4.32
C LEU A 24 9.22 9.25 3.10
N LEU A 25 8.67 8.94 1.92
CA LEU A 25 9.40 8.95 0.67
C LEU A 25 9.99 10.33 0.39
N LEU A 26 9.19 11.37 0.53
CA LEU A 26 9.63 12.75 0.34
C LEU A 26 10.76 13.12 1.31
N ASP A 27 10.67 12.68 2.56
CA ASP A 27 11.69 12.92 3.57
C ASP A 27 13.03 12.30 3.16
N TYR A 28 13.03 11.07 2.66
CA TYR A 28 14.27 10.42 2.20
C TYR A 28 14.82 11.04 0.92
N GLU A 29 13.97 11.43 0.00
CA GLU A 29 14.37 12.12 -1.22
C GLU A 29 14.98 13.49 -0.89
N ASP A 30 14.39 14.24 0.04
CA ASP A 30 14.92 15.51 0.53
C ASP A 30 16.24 15.32 1.24
N TYR A 31 16.37 14.28 2.05
CA TYR A 31 17.62 13.93 2.70
C TYR A 31 18.76 13.76 1.68
N LEU A 32 18.52 12.98 0.63
CA LEU A 32 19.51 12.76 -0.43
C LEU A 32 19.83 14.07 -1.16
N ARG A 33 18.81 14.83 -1.54
CA ARG A 33 18.96 16.08 -2.29
C ARG A 33 19.74 17.13 -1.49
N THR A 34 19.37 17.35 -0.23
CA THR A 34 19.98 18.40 0.59
C THR A 34 21.43 18.10 0.96
N ARG A 35 21.82 16.83 0.93
CA ARG A 35 23.21 16.40 1.21
C ARG A 35 24.03 16.16 -0.05
N GLY A 36 23.45 16.42 -1.23
CA GLY A 36 24.13 16.21 -2.49
C GLY A 36 24.44 14.75 -2.78
N LEU A 37 23.64 13.83 -2.21
CA LEU A 37 23.76 12.40 -2.43
C LEU A 37 22.90 11.98 -3.62
N ARG A 38 23.33 10.92 -4.31
CA ARG A 38 22.65 10.47 -5.52
C ARG A 38 21.42 9.63 -5.19
N LEU A 39 20.30 9.95 -5.82
CA LEU A 39 19.12 9.07 -5.84
C LEU A 39 19.30 8.03 -6.95
N TRP A 40 19.16 6.76 -6.64
CA TRP A 40 19.26 5.70 -7.65
C TRP A 40 18.08 5.75 -8.60
N ASP A 41 18.35 5.57 -9.88
CA ASP A 41 17.29 5.42 -10.87
C ASP A 41 16.50 4.14 -10.62
N LYS A 42 15.22 4.19 -10.94
CA LYS A 42 14.29 3.07 -10.76
C LYS A 42 14.80 1.78 -11.41
N ASP A 43 15.42 1.89 -12.56
CA ASP A 43 15.91 0.74 -13.33
C ASP A 43 17.41 0.53 -13.19
N SER A 44 18.05 1.19 -12.22
CA SER A 44 19.46 0.99 -11.93
C SER A 44 19.74 -0.43 -11.43
N PRO A 45 20.96 -0.96 -11.63
CA PRO A 45 21.31 -2.27 -11.09
C PRO A 45 21.12 -2.37 -9.59
N GLU A 46 21.41 -1.29 -8.84
CA GLU A 46 21.24 -1.21 -7.40
C GLU A 46 19.77 -1.33 -6.99
N SER A 47 18.88 -0.60 -7.67
CA SER A 47 17.43 -0.65 -7.39
C SER A 47 16.85 -2.02 -7.73
N LEU A 48 17.28 -2.61 -8.84
CA LEU A 48 16.85 -3.95 -9.24
C LEU A 48 17.33 -5.01 -8.25
N PHE A 49 18.57 -4.89 -7.76
CA PHE A 49 19.11 -5.78 -6.74
C PHE A 49 18.28 -5.71 -5.45
N MET A 50 17.96 -4.50 -4.98
CA MET A 50 17.17 -4.31 -3.76
C MET A 50 15.76 -4.89 -3.91
N ARG A 51 15.14 -4.74 -5.07
CA ARG A 51 13.83 -5.31 -5.34
C ARG A 51 13.84 -6.82 -5.25
N LYS A 52 14.84 -7.47 -5.84
CA LYS A 52 15.00 -8.93 -5.78
C LYS A 52 15.33 -9.40 -4.37
N ALA A 53 16.20 -8.70 -3.67
CA ALA A 53 16.58 -9.03 -2.31
C ALA A 53 15.41 -8.98 -1.34
N SER A 54 14.54 -7.97 -1.46
CA SER A 54 13.37 -7.85 -0.61
C SER A 54 12.34 -8.97 -0.82
N LEU A 55 12.29 -9.56 -2.01
CA LEU A 55 11.43 -10.71 -2.28
C LEU A 55 11.99 -12.02 -1.71
N ARG A 56 13.33 -12.14 -1.60
CA ARG A 56 14.01 -13.34 -1.08
C ARG A 56 14.16 -13.32 0.43
N HIS A 57 14.39 -12.13 0.98
CA HIS A 57 14.73 -11.94 2.39
C HIS A 57 13.67 -11.06 3.04
N ASP A 58 12.73 -11.67 3.73
CA ASP A 58 11.73 -10.96 4.52
C ASP A 58 12.15 -10.82 5.99
N HIS A 59 13.44 -10.95 6.26
CA HIS A 59 14.00 -10.81 7.60
C HIS A 59 14.49 -9.38 7.83
N SER A 60 13.89 -8.70 8.77
CA SER A 60 14.30 -7.35 9.18
C SER A 60 15.76 -7.30 9.62
N GLU A 61 16.27 -8.38 10.22
CA GLU A 61 17.66 -8.50 10.64
C GLU A 61 18.63 -8.41 9.46
N TRP A 62 18.33 -9.08 8.35
CA TRP A 62 19.17 -9.04 7.14
C TRP A 62 19.28 -7.61 6.62
N PHE A 63 18.14 -6.87 6.54
CA PHE A 63 18.13 -5.49 6.10
C PHE A 63 18.87 -4.57 7.07
N LEU A 64 18.73 -4.78 8.37
CA LEU A 64 19.43 -4.00 9.39
C LEU A 64 20.95 -4.20 9.28
N ASN A 65 21.40 -5.42 9.12
CA ASN A 65 22.83 -5.73 8.94
C ASN A 65 23.38 -5.08 7.67
N LEU A 66 22.63 -5.14 6.58
CA LEU A 66 23.04 -4.52 5.32
C LEU A 66 23.07 -2.99 5.45
N ALA A 67 22.09 -2.40 6.12
CA ALA A 67 22.02 -0.96 6.37
C ALA A 67 23.21 -0.47 7.21
N HIS A 68 23.56 -1.21 8.26
CA HIS A 68 24.70 -0.87 9.12
C HIS A 68 26.05 -0.98 8.41
N SER A 69 26.16 -1.83 7.40
CA SER A 69 27.41 -2.02 6.64
C SER A 69 27.58 -1.00 5.50
N ARG A 70 26.60 -0.13 5.26
CA ARG A 70 26.57 0.81 4.13
C ARG A 70 26.60 2.26 4.60
N ASN A 71 26.94 3.17 3.66
CA ASN A 71 26.92 4.60 3.92
C ASN A 71 25.49 5.18 3.86
N ASP A 72 25.36 6.46 4.20
CA ASP A 72 24.06 7.15 4.26
C ASP A 72 23.34 7.17 2.90
N GLU A 73 24.08 7.33 1.80
CA GLU A 73 23.51 7.32 0.45
C GLU A 73 22.85 5.98 0.15
N VAL A 74 23.54 4.89 0.44
CA VAL A 74 23.02 3.54 0.21
C VAL A 74 21.83 3.27 1.12
N PHE A 75 21.92 3.61 2.39
CA PHE A 75 20.83 3.42 3.35
C PHE A 75 19.55 4.15 2.90
N ALA A 76 19.67 5.42 2.54
CA ALA A 76 18.51 6.22 2.11
C ALA A 76 17.90 5.67 0.83
N ASN A 77 18.72 5.24 -0.14
CA ASN A 77 18.23 4.63 -1.38
C ASN A 77 17.55 3.28 -1.13
N MET A 78 18.07 2.47 -0.21
CA MET A 78 17.43 1.22 0.21
C MET A 78 16.04 1.50 0.79
N ALA A 79 15.95 2.50 1.66
CA ALA A 79 14.67 2.90 2.25
C ALA A 79 13.67 3.35 1.18
N VAL A 80 14.10 4.15 0.22
CA VAL A 80 13.27 4.58 -0.93
C VAL A 80 12.75 3.37 -1.70
N CYS A 81 13.59 2.40 -2.01
CA CYS A 81 13.17 1.17 -2.71
C CYS A 81 12.11 0.40 -1.92
N LEU A 82 12.31 0.23 -0.62
CA LEU A 82 11.35 -0.48 0.24
C LEU A 82 10.02 0.26 0.36
N ILE A 83 10.07 1.59 0.44
CA ILE A 83 8.86 2.42 0.48
C ILE A 83 8.05 2.26 -0.82
N HIS A 84 8.71 2.29 -1.98
CA HIS A 84 8.03 2.06 -3.26
C HIS A 84 7.35 0.70 -3.33
N GLN A 85 8.01 -0.35 -2.83
CA GLN A 85 7.42 -1.68 -2.79
C GLN A 85 6.22 -1.74 -1.85
N ALA A 86 6.32 -1.16 -0.66
CA ALA A 86 5.23 -1.12 0.30
C ALA A 86 4.04 -0.34 -0.26
N ALA A 87 4.29 0.80 -0.90
CA ALA A 87 3.25 1.61 -1.54
C ALA A 87 2.55 0.84 -2.67
N PHE A 88 3.30 0.10 -3.46
CA PHE A 88 2.73 -0.74 -4.53
C PHE A 88 1.81 -1.83 -3.96
N LEU A 89 2.23 -2.51 -2.90
CA LEU A 89 1.42 -3.54 -2.24
C LEU A 89 0.15 -2.96 -1.64
N LEU A 90 0.25 -1.79 -1.00
CA LEU A 90 -0.92 -1.09 -0.44
C LEU A 90 -1.90 -0.66 -1.53
N LYS A 91 -1.39 -0.22 -2.68
CA LYS A 91 -2.24 0.14 -3.83
C LYS A 91 -3.01 -1.07 -4.34
N LYS A 92 -2.35 -2.23 -4.46
CA LYS A 92 -3.03 -3.48 -4.83
C LYS A 92 -4.11 -3.86 -3.83
N GLN A 93 -3.79 -3.79 -2.54
CA GLN A 93 -4.75 -4.09 -1.48
C GLN A 93 -5.93 -3.13 -1.52
N MET A 94 -5.69 -1.84 -1.75
CA MET A 94 -6.73 -0.83 -1.87
C MET A 94 -7.70 -1.17 -3.01
N ASN A 95 -7.18 -1.57 -4.17
CA ASN A 95 -8.01 -1.93 -5.31
C ASN A 95 -8.93 -3.11 -4.97
N VAL A 96 -8.41 -4.12 -4.26
CA VAL A 96 -9.20 -5.27 -3.81
C VAL A 96 -10.29 -4.85 -2.81
N LEU A 97 -9.95 -3.99 -1.85
CA LEU A 97 -10.90 -3.50 -0.85
C LEU A 97 -12.01 -2.67 -1.47
N GLU A 98 -11.68 -1.79 -2.40
CA GLU A 98 -12.67 -0.97 -3.12
C GLU A 98 -13.61 -1.84 -3.94
N GLU A 99 -13.09 -2.84 -4.64
CA GLU A 99 -13.89 -3.77 -5.42
C GLU A 99 -14.86 -4.54 -4.52
N ARG A 100 -14.38 -5.07 -3.39
CA ARG A 100 -15.24 -5.75 -2.42
C ARG A 100 -16.31 -4.84 -1.85
N PHE A 101 -15.95 -3.60 -1.54
CA PHE A 101 -16.90 -2.60 -1.05
C PHE A 101 -18.02 -2.34 -2.04
N LEU A 102 -17.67 -2.17 -3.32
CA LEU A 102 -18.65 -1.97 -4.39
C LEU A 102 -19.54 -3.19 -4.59
N GLN A 103 -19.00 -4.39 -4.53
CA GLN A 103 -19.77 -5.63 -4.64
C GLN A 103 -20.75 -5.79 -3.47
N GLU A 104 -20.33 -5.52 -2.25
CA GLU A 104 -21.17 -5.56 -1.06
C GLU A 104 -22.30 -4.51 -1.14
N GLY A 105 -21.99 -3.31 -1.61
CA GLY A 105 -22.97 -2.25 -1.84
C GLY A 105 -24.00 -2.62 -2.90
N GLY A 106 -23.57 -3.17 -4.02
CA GLY A 106 -24.46 -3.64 -5.08
C GLY A 106 -25.37 -4.77 -4.62
N LEU A 107 -24.86 -5.71 -3.83
CA LEU A 107 -25.65 -6.79 -3.25
C LEU A 107 -26.74 -6.23 -2.31
N ARG A 108 -26.39 -5.27 -1.48
CA ARG A 108 -27.35 -4.60 -0.59
C ARG A 108 -28.48 -3.93 -1.34
N GLU A 109 -28.17 -3.21 -2.40
CA GLU A 109 -29.16 -2.55 -3.25
C GLU A 109 -30.12 -3.56 -3.86
N ARG A 110 -29.59 -4.66 -4.38
CA ARG A 110 -30.42 -5.74 -4.95
C ARG A 110 -31.33 -6.36 -3.91
N MET A 111 -30.82 -6.64 -2.73
CA MET A 111 -31.60 -7.19 -1.63
C MET A 111 -32.71 -6.24 -1.18
N THR A 112 -32.42 -4.94 -1.11
CA THR A 112 -33.40 -3.93 -0.76
C THR A 112 -34.51 -3.86 -1.79
N ARG A 113 -34.19 -3.89 -3.09
CA ARG A 113 -35.17 -3.91 -4.18
C ARG A 113 -36.06 -5.14 -4.12
N LEU A 114 -35.48 -6.31 -3.87
CA LEU A 114 -36.26 -7.56 -3.73
C LEU A 114 -37.22 -7.51 -2.54
N ARG A 115 -36.83 -6.95 -1.43
CA ARG A 115 -37.69 -6.76 -0.25
C ARG A 115 -38.86 -5.83 -0.57
N LYS A 116 -38.62 -4.74 -1.28
CA LYS A 116 -39.65 -3.80 -1.72
C LYS A 116 -40.64 -4.47 -2.68
N GLN A 117 -40.16 -5.27 -3.61
CA GLN A 117 -41.02 -6.04 -4.53
C GLN A 117 -41.90 -7.05 -3.79
N ARG A 118 -41.35 -7.76 -2.80
CA ARG A 118 -42.13 -8.69 -1.96
C ARG A 118 -43.23 -7.97 -1.21
N ARG A 119 -42.94 -6.80 -0.64
CA ARG A 119 -43.94 -5.98 0.06
C ARG A 119 -45.07 -5.55 -0.86
N LYS A 120 -44.74 -5.14 -2.10
CA LYS A 120 -45.74 -4.73 -3.10
C LYS A 120 -46.63 -5.92 -3.51
N SER A 121 -46.05 -7.10 -3.73
CA SER A 121 -46.82 -8.29 -4.11
C SER A 121 -47.61 -8.87 -2.96
N GLY A 122 -47.23 -8.65 -1.71
CA GLY A 122 -47.96 -9.10 -0.53
C GLY A 122 -49.08 -8.18 -0.08
N SER A 123 -49.21 -6.98 -0.64
CA SER A 123 -50.20 -5.96 -0.25
C SER A 123 -51.36 -5.83 -1.25
N SER A 124 -51.69 -6.89 -1.91
CA SER A 124 -52.85 -6.92 -2.83
C SER A 124 -54.20 -6.88 -2.12
#